data_592d9136e8a487e299261f70d76af8dd
#
_entry.id   592d9136e8a487e299261f70d76af8dd
#
_cell.length_a   1.000
_cell.length_b   1.000
_cell.length_c   1.000
_cell.angle_alpha   90.00
_cell.angle_beta   90.00
_cell.angle_gamma   90.00
#
_symmetry.space_group_name_H-M   'P 1'
#
loop_
_entity.id
_entity.type
_entity.pdbx_description
1 polymer ?
#
loop_
_entity_poly.entity_id
_entity_poly.type
_entity_poly.pdbx_seq_one_letter_code
_entity_poly.pdbx_strand_id
1 'polypeptide(L)'
;NIDDIQEKDRYDVVLANPPFGGDERPEVQQNFPIKTTETASLFLQHFIKMLKAGGSAGVVIKNTFLSNTDNASIALRKELLKNCNLHTVFDLPSGVFTAGVKTVVLFFQKGTPTRKVWFYQLNLDRNLGKTNPLNENDLAEFVELQKTFANSDNSWSVDISDIDQNTFDLSVKKKKKKEEEGPREPKDILKEM
;
A
#
# COMPACT_ATOMS: atom_id res chain seq x y z
N ASN A 1 8.20 8.71 -24.16
CA ASN A 1 6.89 8.64 -23.51
C ASN A 1 6.62 7.22 -23.05
N ILE A 2 6.09 7.04 -21.81
CA ILE A 2 5.79 5.70 -21.29
C ILE A 2 4.66 5.01 -22.08
N ASP A 3 3.83 5.77 -22.78
CA ASP A 3 2.78 5.23 -23.64
C ASP A 3 3.32 4.51 -24.88
N ASP A 4 4.57 4.76 -25.25
CA ASP A 4 5.23 4.11 -26.40
C ASP A 4 5.76 2.70 -26.05
N ILE A 5 5.73 2.28 -24.76
CA ILE A 5 6.16 0.96 -24.32
C ILE A 5 5.24 -0.10 -24.92
N GLN A 6 5.80 -0.92 -25.81
CA GLN A 6 5.07 -1.97 -26.51
C GLN A 6 4.87 -3.21 -25.63
N GLU A 7 3.85 -4.01 -25.90
CA GLU A 7 3.55 -5.20 -25.11
C GLU A 7 4.72 -6.21 -25.06
N LYS A 8 5.46 -6.36 -26.17
CA LYS A 8 6.67 -7.20 -26.25
C LYS A 8 7.80 -6.80 -25.31
N ASP A 9 7.81 -5.51 -24.89
CA ASP A 9 8.84 -4.94 -24.02
C ASP A 9 8.40 -4.89 -22.54
N ARG A 10 7.25 -5.49 -22.22
CA ARG A 10 6.70 -5.57 -20.86
C ARG A 10 7.14 -6.84 -20.17
N TYR A 11 7.04 -6.82 -18.85
CA TYR A 11 7.50 -7.87 -17.96
C TYR A 11 6.33 -8.56 -17.24
N ASP A 12 6.55 -9.81 -16.88
CA ASP A 12 5.61 -10.59 -16.07
C ASP A 12 5.68 -10.22 -14.59
N VAL A 13 6.87 -9.78 -14.14
CA VAL A 13 7.13 -9.40 -12.75
C VAL A 13 7.97 -8.13 -12.68
N VAL A 14 7.55 -7.20 -11.81
CA VAL A 14 8.33 -6.00 -11.45
C VAL A 14 8.53 -5.97 -9.93
N LEU A 15 9.77 -6.00 -9.48
CA LEU A 15 10.15 -5.76 -8.09
C LEU A 15 11.02 -4.51 -8.04
N ALA A 16 10.58 -3.48 -7.31
CA ALA A 16 11.23 -2.20 -7.36
C ALA A 16 11.32 -1.50 -5.99
N ASN A 17 12.46 -0.89 -5.77
CA ASN A 17 12.71 0.03 -4.67
C ASN A 17 13.23 1.35 -5.26
N PRO A 18 12.33 2.21 -5.80
CA PRO A 18 12.72 3.48 -6.40
C PRO A 18 13.18 4.48 -5.33
N PRO A 19 13.85 5.58 -5.71
CA PRO A 19 14.18 6.66 -4.80
C PRO A 19 12.94 7.19 -4.05
N PHE A 20 13.10 7.41 -2.73
CA PHE A 20 11.99 7.88 -1.87
C PHE A 20 11.72 9.38 -1.95
N GLY A 21 12.44 10.12 -2.76
CA GLY A 21 12.29 11.55 -2.94
C GLY A 21 13.01 12.00 -4.18
N GLY A 22 12.82 13.26 -4.51
CA GLY A 22 13.37 13.90 -5.69
C GLY A 22 12.26 14.54 -6.51
N ASP A 23 12.66 15.59 -7.20
CA ASP A 23 11.80 16.33 -8.11
C ASP A 23 12.33 16.24 -9.53
N GLU A 24 11.47 15.87 -10.44
CA GLU A 24 11.81 15.73 -11.85
C GLU A 24 11.51 17.01 -12.63
N ARG A 25 12.32 17.28 -13.64
CA ARG A 25 12.16 18.42 -14.52
C ARG A 25 10.90 18.31 -15.40
N PRO A 26 10.31 19.44 -15.85
CA PRO A 26 9.12 19.43 -16.68
C PRO A 26 9.23 18.54 -17.94
N GLU A 27 10.44 18.47 -18.53
CA GLU A 27 10.68 17.65 -19.73
C GLU A 27 10.51 16.16 -19.46
N VAL A 28 10.89 15.70 -18.24
CA VAL A 28 10.69 14.32 -17.80
C VAL A 28 9.21 14.06 -17.54
N GLN A 29 8.54 14.98 -16.84
CA GLN A 29 7.12 14.87 -16.50
C GLN A 29 6.21 14.73 -17.72
N GLN A 30 6.58 15.36 -18.85
CA GLN A 30 5.81 15.30 -20.10
C GLN A 30 5.69 13.89 -20.68
N ASN A 31 6.55 12.96 -20.27
CA ASN A 31 6.53 11.56 -20.70
C ASN A 31 5.48 10.72 -19.96
N PHE A 32 4.77 11.29 -19.00
CA PHE A 32 3.84 10.58 -18.14
C PHE A 32 2.41 11.14 -18.25
N PRO A 33 1.37 10.26 -18.19
CA PRO A 33 -0.03 10.70 -18.20
C PRO A 33 -0.40 11.58 -17.00
N ILE A 34 0.03 11.16 -15.80
CA ILE A 34 -0.17 11.93 -14.57
C ILE A 34 1.11 12.71 -14.29
N LYS A 35 1.03 14.03 -14.47
CA LYS A 35 2.15 14.95 -14.29
C LYS A 35 2.34 15.26 -12.81
N THR A 36 3.56 15.09 -12.35
CA THR A 36 4.01 15.40 -11.00
C THR A 36 5.50 15.63 -10.99
N THR A 37 6.00 16.41 -10.06
CA THR A 37 7.45 16.55 -9.83
C THR A 37 8.01 15.35 -9.08
N GLU A 38 7.19 14.65 -8.31
CA GLU A 38 7.65 13.59 -7.42
C GLU A 38 8.14 12.35 -8.19
N THR A 39 9.43 12.09 -8.08
CA THR A 39 10.13 10.99 -8.78
C THR A 39 9.47 9.63 -8.51
N ALA A 40 9.13 9.32 -7.26
CA ALA A 40 8.54 8.03 -6.89
C ALA A 40 7.18 7.78 -7.57
N SER A 41 6.38 8.82 -7.73
CA SER A 41 5.07 8.75 -8.41
C SER A 41 5.22 8.53 -9.92
N LEU A 42 6.24 9.09 -10.54
CA LEU A 42 6.56 8.82 -11.95
C LEU A 42 7.04 7.38 -12.14
N PHE A 43 7.90 6.88 -11.24
CA PHE A 43 8.34 5.49 -11.27
C PHE A 43 7.17 4.51 -11.13
N LEU A 44 6.22 4.77 -10.25
CA LEU A 44 5.05 3.89 -10.08
C LEU A 44 4.23 3.80 -11.37
N GLN A 45 3.98 4.92 -12.06
CA GLN A 45 3.33 4.92 -13.37
C GLN A 45 4.11 4.08 -14.38
N HIS A 46 5.43 4.24 -14.40
CA HIS A 46 6.31 3.49 -15.29
C HIS A 46 6.21 1.98 -15.03
N PHE A 47 6.25 1.55 -13.77
CA PHE A 47 6.15 0.14 -13.40
C PHE A 47 4.79 -0.46 -13.79
N ILE A 48 3.69 0.27 -13.56
CA ILE A 48 2.36 -0.16 -14.02
C ILE A 48 2.35 -0.36 -15.54
N LYS A 49 2.99 0.56 -16.29
CA LYS A 49 3.04 0.47 -17.75
C LYS A 49 3.92 -0.68 -18.23
N MET A 50 5.01 -0.96 -17.54
CA MET A 50 5.95 -2.04 -17.87
C MET A 50 5.39 -3.43 -17.57
N LEU A 51 4.33 -3.57 -16.81
CA LEU A 51 3.70 -4.87 -16.58
C LEU A 51 2.86 -5.29 -17.78
N LYS A 52 2.94 -6.58 -18.13
CA LYS A 52 1.95 -7.25 -18.96
C LYS A 52 0.61 -7.33 -18.25
N ALA A 53 -0.47 -7.51 -18.99
CA ALA A 53 -1.74 -7.92 -18.41
C ALA A 53 -1.55 -9.26 -17.67
N GLY A 54 -2.03 -9.34 -16.42
CA GLY A 54 -1.79 -10.48 -15.52
C GLY A 54 -0.44 -10.46 -14.80
N GLY A 55 0.47 -9.56 -15.15
CA GLY A 55 1.77 -9.41 -14.47
C GLY A 55 1.63 -8.87 -13.06
N SER A 56 2.57 -9.22 -12.20
CA SER A 56 2.59 -8.88 -10.77
C SER A 56 3.72 -7.92 -10.42
N ALA A 57 3.47 -7.03 -9.46
CA ALA A 57 4.48 -6.12 -8.95
C ALA A 57 4.55 -6.07 -7.43
N GLY A 58 5.76 -5.82 -6.92
CA GLY A 58 6.04 -5.40 -5.55
C GLY A 58 6.86 -4.12 -5.58
N VAL A 59 6.30 -3.02 -5.09
CA VAL A 59 6.93 -1.70 -5.16
C VAL A 59 7.00 -1.08 -3.78
N VAL A 60 8.21 -0.68 -3.36
CA VAL A 60 8.42 0.06 -2.11
C VAL A 60 8.18 1.54 -2.37
N ILE A 61 7.37 2.18 -1.53
CA ILE A 61 7.08 3.61 -1.63
C ILE A 61 6.91 4.21 -0.22
N LYS A 62 7.06 5.53 -0.08
CA LYS A 62 6.76 6.20 1.19
C LYS A 62 5.29 5.97 1.59
N ASN A 63 5.06 5.75 2.87
CA ASN A 63 3.70 5.54 3.37
C ASN A 63 2.77 6.75 3.16
N THR A 64 3.32 7.96 3.03
CA THR A 64 2.55 9.17 2.71
C THR A 64 1.78 9.07 1.41
N PHE A 65 2.24 8.25 0.45
CA PHE A 65 1.49 7.96 -0.78
C PHE A 65 0.08 7.46 -0.53
N LEU A 66 -0.15 6.74 0.57
CA LEU A 66 -1.47 6.20 0.90
C LEU A 66 -2.53 7.28 1.17
N SER A 67 -2.12 8.46 1.66
CA SER A 67 -3.02 9.51 2.13
C SER A 67 -2.77 10.91 1.55
N ASN A 68 -1.72 11.11 0.75
CA ASN A 68 -1.45 12.40 0.12
C ASN A 68 -2.68 12.91 -0.65
N THR A 69 -3.00 14.19 -0.47
CA THR A 69 -4.23 14.81 -1.01
C THR A 69 -4.01 15.64 -2.26
N ASP A 70 -2.79 15.69 -2.79
CA ASP A 70 -2.53 16.34 -4.07
C ASP A 70 -3.18 15.56 -5.24
N ASN A 71 -3.51 16.30 -6.30
CA ASN A 71 -4.25 15.75 -7.44
C ASN A 71 -3.53 14.57 -8.12
N ALA A 72 -2.20 14.61 -8.19
CA ALA A 72 -1.42 13.56 -8.82
C ALA A 72 -1.45 12.26 -8.00
N SER A 73 -1.29 12.35 -6.68
CA SER A 73 -1.38 11.20 -5.77
C SER A 73 -2.77 10.56 -5.80
N ILE A 74 -3.83 11.37 -5.79
CA ILE A 74 -5.22 10.89 -5.90
C ILE A 74 -5.42 10.20 -7.25
N ALA A 75 -5.02 10.83 -8.36
CA ALA A 75 -5.17 10.26 -9.70
C ALA A 75 -4.40 8.93 -9.84
N LEU A 76 -3.21 8.84 -9.27
CA LEU A 76 -2.37 7.65 -9.32
C LEU A 76 -2.96 6.49 -8.49
N ARG A 77 -3.47 6.77 -7.28
CA ARG A 77 -4.20 5.76 -6.49
C ARG A 77 -5.44 5.28 -7.22
N LYS A 78 -6.20 6.19 -7.83
CA LYS A 78 -7.38 5.85 -8.65
C LYS A 78 -7.00 4.94 -9.80
N GLU A 79 -5.93 5.25 -10.54
CA GLU A 79 -5.45 4.41 -11.64
C GLU A 79 -5.02 3.04 -11.15
N LEU A 80 -4.23 2.98 -10.07
CA LEU A 80 -3.80 1.72 -9.46
C LEU A 80 -4.99 0.83 -9.08
N LEU A 81 -6.00 1.40 -8.42
CA LEU A 81 -7.16 0.65 -7.96
C LEU A 81 -8.13 0.23 -9.08
N LYS A 82 -8.20 1.00 -10.17
CA LYS A 82 -9.09 0.70 -11.29
C LYS A 82 -8.48 -0.25 -12.32
N ASN A 83 -7.19 -0.15 -12.57
CA ASN A 83 -6.50 -0.89 -13.62
C ASN A 83 -5.68 -2.06 -13.08
N CYS A 84 -5.43 -2.09 -11.79
CA CYS A 84 -4.71 -3.17 -11.10
C CYS A 84 -5.50 -3.67 -9.90
N ASN A 85 -5.28 -4.93 -9.56
CA ASN A 85 -5.69 -5.50 -8.29
C ASN A 85 -4.59 -5.25 -7.26
N LEU A 86 -4.71 -4.15 -6.50
CA LEU A 86 -3.89 -3.91 -5.31
C LEU A 86 -4.38 -4.84 -4.20
N HIS A 87 -3.83 -6.04 -4.14
CA HIS A 87 -4.29 -7.05 -3.19
C HIS A 87 -3.66 -6.93 -1.81
N THR A 88 -2.46 -6.33 -1.69
CA THR A 88 -1.73 -6.24 -0.41
C THR A 88 -1.02 -4.90 -0.26
N VAL A 89 -1.21 -4.27 0.90
CA VAL A 89 -0.42 -3.15 1.38
C VAL A 89 0.32 -3.61 2.63
N PHE A 90 1.65 -3.70 2.53
CA PHE A 90 2.52 -4.11 3.63
C PHE A 90 3.18 -2.88 4.26
N ASP A 91 2.70 -2.50 5.44
CA ASP A 91 3.20 -1.34 6.19
C ASP A 91 4.43 -1.73 7.02
N LEU A 92 5.56 -1.13 6.68
CA LEU A 92 6.84 -1.38 7.32
C LEU A 92 7.13 -0.33 8.41
N PRO A 93 7.78 -0.72 9.52
CA PRO A 93 8.24 0.24 10.52
C PRO A 93 9.32 1.17 9.94
N SER A 94 9.54 2.31 10.60
CA SER A 94 10.62 3.22 10.22
C SER A 94 11.99 2.56 10.32
N GLY A 95 12.91 2.95 9.46
CA GLY A 95 14.31 2.51 9.53
C GLY A 95 14.65 1.23 8.74
N VAL A 96 13.68 0.65 8.03
CA VAL A 96 13.95 -0.53 7.16
C VAL A 96 14.92 -0.17 6.03
N PHE A 97 14.64 0.91 5.29
CA PHE A 97 15.47 1.36 4.17
C PHE A 97 16.27 2.63 4.48
N THR A 98 15.61 3.61 5.11
CA THR A 98 16.23 4.89 5.44
C THR A 98 15.77 5.34 6.81
N ALA A 99 16.70 5.83 7.63
CA ALA A 99 16.40 6.31 8.98
C ALA A 99 15.30 7.39 8.94
N GLY A 100 14.27 7.24 9.78
CA GLY A 100 13.16 8.17 9.91
C GLY A 100 12.12 8.11 8.78
N VAL A 101 12.36 7.34 7.72
CA VAL A 101 11.38 7.18 6.62
C VAL A 101 10.53 5.92 6.86
N LYS A 102 9.21 6.13 6.91
CA LYS A 102 8.25 5.04 6.94
C LYS A 102 7.83 4.70 5.51
N THR A 103 7.85 3.41 5.19
CA THR A 103 7.57 2.89 3.84
C THR A 103 6.48 1.83 3.89
N VAL A 104 5.85 1.63 2.73
CA VAL A 104 4.95 0.51 2.48
C VAL A 104 5.43 -0.25 1.25
N VAL A 105 5.10 -1.52 1.16
CA VAL A 105 5.21 -2.29 -0.07
C VAL A 105 3.83 -2.49 -0.65
N LEU A 106 3.64 -2.04 -1.89
CA LEU A 106 2.42 -2.26 -2.66
C LEU A 106 2.58 -3.52 -3.49
N PHE A 107 1.74 -4.53 -3.26
CA PHE A 107 1.68 -5.72 -4.11
C PHE A 107 0.41 -5.68 -4.94
N PHE A 108 0.57 -5.70 -6.24
CA PHE A 108 -0.56 -5.61 -7.17
C PHE A 108 -0.36 -6.45 -8.41
N GLN A 109 -1.46 -6.79 -9.06
CA GLN A 109 -1.50 -7.50 -10.35
C GLN A 109 -2.26 -6.65 -11.35
N LYS A 110 -1.68 -6.45 -12.54
CA LYS A 110 -2.30 -5.65 -13.60
C LYS A 110 -3.37 -6.42 -14.34
N GLY A 111 -4.45 -5.73 -14.72
CA GLY A 111 -5.47 -6.20 -15.66
C GLY A 111 -6.84 -6.41 -15.06
N THR A 112 -6.99 -6.39 -13.74
CA THR A 112 -8.28 -6.43 -13.06
C THR A 112 -8.37 -5.32 -12.02
N PRO A 113 -9.57 -4.73 -11.80
CA PRO A 113 -9.73 -3.71 -10.76
C PRO A 113 -9.63 -4.34 -9.36
N THR A 114 -9.22 -3.53 -8.41
CA THR A 114 -9.19 -3.89 -6.99
C THR A 114 -10.60 -4.00 -6.44
N ARG A 115 -10.89 -5.09 -5.72
CA ARG A 115 -12.15 -5.30 -5.01
C ARG A 115 -11.98 -5.24 -3.51
N LYS A 116 -10.86 -5.77 -3.03
CA LYS A 116 -10.50 -5.84 -1.62
C LYS A 116 -9.01 -5.65 -1.48
N VAL A 117 -8.60 -4.88 -0.49
CA VAL A 117 -7.19 -4.67 -0.13
C VAL A 117 -6.93 -5.32 1.22
N TRP A 118 -5.92 -6.17 1.29
CA TRP A 118 -5.43 -6.72 2.53
C TRP A 118 -4.26 -5.89 3.04
N PHE A 119 -4.35 -5.45 4.27
CA PHE A 119 -3.33 -4.67 4.95
C PHE A 119 -2.61 -5.53 5.98
N TYR A 120 -1.30 -5.44 6.00
CA TYR A 120 -0.49 -6.02 7.05
C TYR A 120 0.45 -4.95 7.61
N GLN A 121 0.43 -4.75 8.92
CA GLN A 121 1.29 -3.82 9.63
C GLN A 121 2.34 -4.60 10.41
N LEU A 122 3.61 -4.45 10.02
CA LEU A 122 4.71 -5.07 10.74
C LEU A 122 5.01 -4.28 12.01
N ASN A 123 4.74 -4.88 13.16
CA ASN A 123 5.04 -4.33 14.47
C ASN A 123 6.19 -5.14 15.07
N LEU A 124 7.26 -4.45 15.45
CA LEU A 124 8.43 -5.06 16.09
C LEU A 124 8.68 -4.39 17.43
N ASP A 125 9.04 -5.20 18.44
CA ASP A 125 9.39 -4.73 19.78
C ASP A 125 10.81 -4.16 19.85
N ARG A 126 11.42 -3.85 18.71
CA ARG A 126 12.76 -3.32 18.57
C ARG A 126 12.85 -2.24 17.48
N ASN A 127 13.81 -1.36 17.63
CA ASN A 127 14.13 -0.39 16.59
C ASN A 127 15.02 -1.02 15.53
N LEU A 128 14.66 -0.77 14.27
CA LEU A 128 15.47 -1.18 13.12
C LEU A 128 16.58 -0.18 12.81
N GLY A 129 17.68 -0.67 12.31
CA GLY A 129 18.82 0.12 11.89
C GLY A 129 19.93 -0.74 11.31
N LYS A 130 21.07 -0.13 10.98
CA LYS A 130 22.21 -0.83 10.38
C LYS A 130 22.73 -2.01 11.20
N THR A 131 22.72 -1.87 12.53
CA THR A 131 23.20 -2.90 13.47
C THR A 131 22.12 -3.92 13.85
N ASN A 132 20.87 -3.63 13.54
CA ASN A 132 19.72 -4.47 13.87
C ASN A 132 18.71 -4.42 12.71
N PRO A 133 19.06 -4.98 11.54
CA PRO A 133 18.21 -4.91 10.35
C PRO A 133 17.00 -5.84 10.46
N LEU A 134 16.06 -5.63 9.54
CA LEU A 134 14.96 -6.56 9.28
C LEU A 134 15.54 -7.93 8.88
N ASN A 135 14.92 -9.01 9.37
CA ASN A 135 15.33 -10.37 9.09
C ASN A 135 14.13 -11.27 8.70
N GLU A 136 14.41 -12.49 8.27
CA GLU A 136 13.39 -13.42 7.79
C GLU A 136 12.37 -13.82 8.87
N ASN A 137 12.79 -13.91 10.13
CA ASN A 137 11.87 -14.24 11.22
C ASN A 137 10.83 -13.15 11.46
N ASP A 138 11.21 -11.88 11.26
CA ASP A 138 10.28 -10.75 11.36
C ASP A 138 9.16 -10.84 10.30
N LEU A 139 9.44 -11.48 9.16
CA LEU A 139 8.52 -11.58 8.01
C LEU A 139 7.71 -12.89 8.02
N ALA A 140 8.00 -13.82 8.90
CA ALA A 140 7.41 -15.16 8.89
C ALA A 140 5.87 -15.13 8.96
N GLU A 141 5.30 -14.33 9.88
CA GLU A 141 3.84 -14.17 9.99
C GLU A 141 3.23 -13.59 8.71
N PHE A 142 3.85 -12.54 8.16
CA PHE A 142 3.39 -11.92 6.92
C PHE A 142 3.35 -12.93 5.76
N VAL A 143 4.43 -13.68 5.57
CA VAL A 143 4.56 -14.66 4.49
C VAL A 143 3.49 -15.76 4.62
N GLU A 144 3.20 -16.20 5.84
CA GLU A 144 2.18 -17.22 6.07
C GLU A 144 0.76 -16.69 5.84
N LEU A 145 0.44 -15.53 6.41
CA LEU A 145 -0.90 -14.95 6.32
C LEU A 145 -1.23 -14.44 4.91
N GLN A 146 -0.22 -13.99 4.15
CA GLN A 146 -0.41 -13.53 2.77
C GLN A 146 -0.97 -14.62 1.86
N LYS A 147 -0.67 -15.88 2.10
CA LYS A 147 -1.16 -17.01 1.29
C LYS A 147 -2.68 -17.06 1.19
N THR A 148 -3.37 -16.63 2.23
CA THR A 148 -4.83 -16.66 2.35
C THR A 148 -5.45 -15.30 2.62
N PHE A 149 -4.63 -14.24 2.73
CA PHE A 149 -5.05 -12.90 3.17
C PHE A 149 -5.80 -12.94 4.51
N ALA A 150 -5.32 -13.78 5.42
CA ALA A 150 -5.97 -13.99 6.71
C ALA A 150 -5.87 -12.74 7.60
N ASN A 151 -6.93 -12.47 8.35
CA ASN A 151 -6.92 -11.40 9.34
C ASN A 151 -6.26 -11.87 10.64
N SER A 152 -5.48 -10.99 11.26
CA SER A 152 -4.81 -11.22 12.54
C SER A 152 -4.81 -9.93 13.37
N ASP A 153 -4.06 -9.88 14.45
CA ASP A 153 -3.87 -8.63 15.19
C ASP A 153 -3.14 -7.58 14.35
N ASN A 154 -2.27 -8.02 13.44
CA ASN A 154 -1.47 -7.17 12.56
C ASN A 154 -2.05 -7.02 11.15
N SER A 155 -3.13 -7.72 10.80
CA SER A 155 -3.67 -7.72 9.45
C SER A 155 -5.19 -7.60 9.41
N TRP A 156 -5.69 -6.96 8.33
CA TRP A 156 -7.12 -6.77 8.08
C TRP A 156 -7.39 -6.57 6.60
N SER A 157 -8.60 -6.85 6.17
CA SER A 157 -9.06 -6.60 4.80
C SER A 157 -10.06 -5.45 4.78
N VAL A 158 -10.00 -4.65 3.72
CA VAL A 158 -10.92 -3.53 3.45
C VAL A 158 -11.51 -3.71 2.07
N ASP A 159 -12.83 -3.67 1.98
CA ASP A 159 -13.53 -3.67 0.69
C ASP A 159 -13.33 -2.33 -0.01
N ILE A 160 -13.26 -2.33 -1.35
CA ILE A 160 -13.08 -1.10 -2.13
C ILE A 160 -14.24 -0.11 -1.92
N SER A 161 -15.43 -0.58 -1.60
CA SER A 161 -16.59 0.25 -1.29
C SER A 161 -16.45 1.04 0.02
N ASP A 162 -15.60 0.58 0.94
CA ASP A 162 -15.28 1.25 2.21
C ASP A 162 -14.16 2.32 2.05
N ILE A 163 -13.55 2.40 0.89
CA ILE A 163 -12.52 3.40 0.56
C ILE A 163 -13.19 4.64 -0.02
N ASP A 164 -12.79 5.82 0.44
CA ASP A 164 -13.32 7.09 -0.08
C ASP A 164 -13.10 7.20 -1.59
N GLN A 165 -14.18 7.36 -2.34
CA GLN A 165 -14.15 7.35 -3.81
C GLN A 165 -13.71 8.71 -4.42
N ASN A 166 -13.52 9.75 -3.60
CA ASN A 166 -13.01 11.04 -4.05
C ASN A 166 -11.49 11.12 -3.91
N THR A 167 -10.97 10.67 -2.79
CA THR A 167 -9.54 10.76 -2.45
C THR A 167 -8.79 9.45 -2.65
N PHE A 168 -9.48 8.33 -2.70
CA PHE A 168 -8.90 6.97 -2.72
C PHE A 168 -7.88 6.77 -1.60
N ASP A 169 -8.20 7.29 -0.41
CA ASP A 169 -7.33 7.19 0.76
C ASP A 169 -7.17 5.72 1.19
N LEU A 170 -5.93 5.26 1.18
CA LEU A 170 -5.52 3.90 1.56
C LEU A 170 -4.89 3.83 2.95
N SER A 171 -4.91 4.93 3.72
CA SER A 171 -4.41 4.95 5.11
C SER A 171 -5.43 4.38 6.11
N VAL A 172 -6.19 3.38 5.70
CA VAL A 172 -7.29 2.80 6.47
C VAL A 172 -6.75 1.98 7.63
N LYS A 173 -7.09 2.38 8.84
CA LYS A 173 -6.71 1.66 10.06
C LYS A 173 -7.64 0.47 10.29
N LYS A 174 -7.11 -0.55 11.00
CA LYS A 174 -7.91 -1.67 11.49
C LYS A 174 -9.11 -1.12 12.29
N LYS A 175 -10.32 -1.48 11.90
CA LYS A 175 -11.52 -1.20 12.72
C LYS A 175 -11.32 -1.92 14.06
N LYS A 176 -11.27 -1.19 15.17
CA LYS A 176 -11.35 -1.81 16.51
C LYS A 176 -12.62 -2.62 16.54
N LYS A 177 -12.55 -3.91 16.94
CA LYS A 177 -13.75 -4.64 17.34
C LYS A 177 -14.47 -3.72 18.34
N LYS A 178 -15.73 -3.34 18.06
CA LYS A 178 -16.60 -2.90 19.14
C LYS A 178 -16.56 -4.05 20.14
N GLU A 179 -16.04 -3.80 21.35
CA GLU A 179 -16.39 -4.62 22.48
C GLU A 179 -17.92 -4.64 22.45
N GLU A 180 -18.50 -5.79 22.16
CA GLU A 180 -19.90 -6.01 22.48
C GLU A 180 -19.94 -5.76 23.99
N GLU A 181 -20.51 -4.63 24.40
CA GLU A 181 -20.95 -4.45 25.77
C GLU A 181 -21.86 -5.66 26.01
N GLY A 182 -21.33 -6.63 26.72
CA GLY A 182 -22.12 -7.75 27.18
C GLY A 182 -23.34 -7.20 27.89
N PRO A 183 -24.50 -7.90 27.89
CA PRO A 183 -25.69 -7.42 28.54
C PRO A 183 -25.31 -6.98 29.95
N ARG A 184 -25.59 -5.72 30.29
CA ARG A 184 -25.32 -5.14 31.62
C ARG A 184 -25.92 -6.07 32.66
N GLU A 185 -25.15 -6.44 33.66
CA GLU A 185 -25.65 -7.29 34.73
C GLU A 185 -26.87 -6.62 35.39
N PRO A 186 -27.89 -7.36 35.77
CA PRO A 186 -29.09 -6.79 36.40
C PRO A 186 -28.84 -5.94 37.65
N LYS A 187 -27.67 -6.14 38.30
CA LYS A 187 -27.23 -5.37 39.48
C LYS A 187 -26.83 -3.94 39.15
N ASP A 188 -26.44 -3.64 37.92
CA ASP A 188 -26.03 -2.29 37.50
C ASP A 188 -27.25 -1.42 37.15
N ILE A 189 -28.33 -2.05 36.75
CA ILE A 189 -29.61 -1.37 36.44
C ILE A 189 -30.33 -0.94 37.74
N LEU A 190 -30.18 -1.68 38.82
CA LEU A 190 -30.81 -1.39 40.13
C LEU A 190 -30.16 -0.23 40.90
N LYS A 191 -29.01 0.27 40.48
CA LYS A 191 -28.35 1.42 41.11
C LYS A 191 -28.74 2.77 40.51
N GLU A 192 -29.38 2.77 39.34
CA GLU A 192 -29.84 3.98 38.64
C GLU A 192 -31.35 4.25 38.86
N MET A 193 -32.05 3.41 39.63
CA MET A 193 -33.43 3.63 40.09
C MET A 193 -33.41 4.12 41.55
#